data_f70463b5354db4864345b32a752b4c62
#
_entry.id   f70463b5354db4864345b32a752b4c62
#
_cell.length_a   1.000
_cell.length_b   1.000
_cell.length_c   1.000
_cell.angle_alpha   90.00
_cell.angle_beta   90.00
_cell.angle_gamma   90.00
#
_symmetry.space_group_name_H-M   'P 1'
#
loop_
_entity.id
_entity.type
_entity.pdbx_description
1 polymer ?
#
loop_
_entity_poly.entity_id
_entity_poly.type
_entity_poly.pdbx_seq_one_letter_code
_entity_poly.pdbx_strand_id
1 'polypeptide(L)'
;MIFLETERLALRNVAAKDVDIMFDYRNNELCAKYQRGQTKDRDGIAALVERRSNDTMSVDTNWMVAVALKDTDEMVGEIVVMPNDGAISLGYTFSYKHHRKGYAFEALSALTNLLHERYPEWDFICFTETQNEASKALLKKLGYKDMGYIPNLDSQMFGKWTEEFRKPAEKDIAEITAFKQEFEEHKSGMDGTGTLFRDDAAQWLEYNRQMEAVDNPSGIPSLQYGLFRKEDGRLLGLLQIRLELKGYLIDFGGNIGYCVRPSERRKGYAREMLRSALDICREKGLSRVLVTCLADNIGSAKTIEACGGVFEKTVFDDRNYKADMKRYWIEL
;
A
#
# COMPACT_ATOMS: atom_id res chain seq x y z
N MET A 1 -1.51 6.77 29.62
CA MET A 1 -0.83 7.50 28.50
C MET A 1 -1.75 7.50 27.30
N ILE A 2 -1.80 8.60 26.54
CA ILE A 2 -2.45 8.67 25.22
C ILE A 2 -1.35 8.51 24.17
N PHE A 3 -1.51 7.54 23.25
CA PHE A 3 -0.58 7.31 22.16
C PHE A 3 -0.85 8.25 20.97
N LEU A 4 -2.14 8.43 20.64
CA LEU A 4 -2.59 9.37 19.61
C LEU A 4 -4.08 9.69 19.78
N GLU A 5 -4.50 10.78 19.17
CA GLU A 5 -5.91 11.18 19.06
C GLU A 5 -6.30 11.34 17.59
N THR A 6 -7.57 11.06 17.31
CA THR A 6 -8.20 11.29 16.01
C THR A 6 -9.33 12.32 16.16
N GLU A 7 -10.17 12.48 15.17
CA GLU A 7 -11.34 13.35 15.26
C GLU A 7 -12.27 12.95 16.42
N ARG A 8 -12.56 11.63 16.56
CA ARG A 8 -13.57 11.11 17.49
C ARG A 8 -12.99 10.23 18.60
N LEU A 9 -11.74 9.78 18.48
CA LEU A 9 -11.17 8.74 19.32
C LEU A 9 -9.88 9.17 20.01
N ALA A 10 -9.68 8.68 21.23
CA ALA A 10 -8.41 8.65 21.93
C ALA A 10 -7.89 7.20 21.99
N LEU A 11 -6.69 6.98 21.49
CA LEU A 11 -5.99 5.70 21.56
C LEU A 11 -5.01 5.78 22.74
N ARG A 12 -5.31 5.05 23.81
CA ARG A 12 -4.63 5.16 25.11
C ARG A 12 -4.29 3.80 25.72
N ASN A 13 -3.55 3.82 26.82
CA ASN A 13 -3.43 2.62 27.65
C ASN A 13 -4.80 2.15 28.15
N VAL A 14 -4.94 0.83 28.29
CA VAL A 14 -6.06 0.24 29.04
C VAL A 14 -6.02 0.64 30.51
N ALA A 15 -7.15 0.73 31.16
CA ALA A 15 -7.28 1.14 32.56
C ALA A 15 -8.32 0.28 33.29
N ALA A 16 -8.29 0.26 34.61
CA ALA A 16 -9.16 -0.57 35.44
C ALA A 16 -10.67 -0.39 35.10
N LYS A 17 -11.08 0.82 34.71
CA LYS A 17 -12.46 1.13 34.28
C LYS A 17 -12.88 0.42 33.00
N ASP A 18 -11.94 -0.09 32.20
CA ASP A 18 -12.22 -0.73 30.91
C ASP A 18 -12.57 -2.22 31.10
N VAL A 19 -12.31 -2.83 32.28
CA VAL A 19 -12.45 -4.26 32.54
C VAL A 19 -13.87 -4.76 32.23
N ASP A 20 -14.88 -4.08 32.72
CA ASP A 20 -16.28 -4.51 32.53
C ASP A 20 -16.75 -4.38 31.08
N ILE A 21 -16.25 -3.37 30.38
CA ILE A 21 -16.53 -3.18 28.94
C ILE A 21 -15.84 -4.27 28.12
N MET A 22 -14.59 -4.59 28.45
CA MET A 22 -13.84 -5.70 27.81
C MET A 22 -14.52 -7.04 28.08
N PHE A 23 -14.95 -7.27 29.31
CA PHE A 23 -15.68 -8.50 29.68
C PHE A 23 -16.97 -8.65 28.85
N ASP A 24 -17.76 -7.58 28.72
CA ASP A 24 -19.01 -7.57 27.96
C ASP A 24 -18.76 -7.97 26.49
N TYR A 25 -17.92 -7.24 25.75
CA TYR A 25 -17.76 -7.53 24.32
C TYR A 25 -16.95 -8.79 24.01
N ARG A 26 -15.97 -9.18 24.85
CA ARG A 26 -15.21 -10.41 24.64
C ARG A 26 -16.06 -11.68 24.84
N ASN A 27 -17.15 -11.60 25.59
CA ASN A 27 -18.10 -12.68 25.79
C ASN A 27 -19.31 -12.61 24.85
N ASN A 28 -19.44 -11.55 24.05
CA ASN A 28 -20.50 -11.44 23.05
C ASN A 28 -20.13 -12.21 21.79
N GLU A 29 -21.03 -13.05 21.28
CA GLU A 29 -20.81 -13.90 20.11
C GLU A 29 -20.41 -13.11 18.84
N LEU A 30 -20.96 -11.93 18.63
CA LEU A 30 -20.65 -11.09 17.47
C LEU A 30 -19.19 -10.60 17.49
N CYS A 31 -18.59 -10.45 18.67
CA CYS A 31 -17.21 -10.02 18.82
C CYS A 31 -16.24 -11.21 18.96
N ALA A 32 -16.68 -12.28 19.62
CA ALA A 32 -15.84 -13.42 19.99
C ALA A 32 -15.67 -14.45 18.87
N LYS A 33 -16.57 -14.48 17.88
CA LYS A 33 -16.67 -15.52 16.84
C LYS A 33 -15.35 -15.88 16.16
N TYR A 34 -14.52 -14.87 15.89
CA TYR A 34 -13.26 -15.04 15.15
C TYR A 34 -12.01 -14.73 16.00
N GLN A 35 -12.19 -14.64 17.32
CA GLN A 35 -11.09 -14.35 18.25
C GLN A 35 -10.47 -15.63 18.78
N ARG A 36 -9.17 -15.81 18.60
CA ARG A 36 -8.39 -16.94 19.09
C ARG A 36 -7.61 -16.56 20.35
N GLY A 37 -7.64 -17.40 21.39
CA GLY A 37 -6.79 -17.24 22.57
C GLY A 37 -7.08 -16.02 23.44
N GLN A 38 -8.23 -15.37 23.27
CA GLN A 38 -8.61 -14.20 24.06
C GLN A 38 -9.11 -14.62 25.46
N THR A 39 -8.54 -13.98 26.52
CA THR A 39 -9.02 -14.14 27.90
C THR A 39 -10.46 -13.60 28.01
N LYS A 40 -11.37 -14.41 28.54
CA LYS A 40 -12.81 -14.11 28.63
C LYS A 40 -13.34 -14.01 30.06
N ASP A 41 -12.66 -14.60 31.04
CA ASP A 41 -13.05 -14.46 32.44
C ASP A 41 -12.66 -13.07 32.98
N ARG A 42 -13.46 -12.56 33.93
CA ARG A 42 -13.35 -11.19 34.41
C ARG A 42 -12.02 -10.94 35.16
N ASP A 43 -11.57 -11.91 35.97
CA ASP A 43 -10.35 -11.77 36.75
C ASP A 43 -9.13 -11.82 35.85
N GLY A 44 -9.11 -12.69 34.85
CA GLY A 44 -8.09 -12.75 33.82
C GLY A 44 -8.01 -11.45 32.98
N ILE A 45 -9.16 -10.84 32.67
CA ILE A 45 -9.19 -9.54 32.02
C ILE A 45 -8.65 -8.44 32.93
N ALA A 46 -9.00 -8.43 34.22
CA ALA A 46 -8.48 -7.47 35.18
C ALA A 46 -6.94 -7.57 35.29
N ALA A 47 -6.41 -8.79 35.42
CA ALA A 47 -4.97 -9.04 35.44
C ALA A 47 -4.27 -8.64 34.13
N LEU A 48 -4.93 -8.83 32.96
CA LEU A 48 -4.44 -8.38 31.68
C LEU A 48 -4.35 -6.84 31.63
N VAL A 49 -5.41 -6.16 32.06
CA VAL A 49 -5.48 -4.69 32.08
C VAL A 49 -4.42 -4.12 33.02
N GLU A 50 -4.24 -4.68 34.22
CA GLU A 50 -3.19 -4.27 35.16
C GLU A 50 -1.80 -4.36 34.51
N ARG A 51 -1.49 -5.50 33.91
CA ARG A 51 -0.19 -5.74 33.24
C ARG A 51 0.05 -4.79 32.06
N ARG A 52 -1.00 -4.40 31.33
CA ARG A 52 -0.94 -3.58 30.11
C ARG A 52 -1.19 -2.08 30.33
N SER A 53 -1.51 -1.68 31.57
CA SER A 53 -1.86 -0.29 31.90
C SER A 53 -0.73 0.73 31.70
N ASN A 54 0.51 0.26 31.62
CA ASN A 54 1.72 1.06 31.45
C ASN A 54 2.48 0.72 30.16
N ASP A 55 1.85 0.03 29.22
CA ASP A 55 2.46 -0.26 27.93
C ASP A 55 2.94 1.03 27.23
N THR A 56 4.06 0.93 26.56
CA THR A 56 4.63 1.99 25.72
C THR A 56 4.71 1.52 24.28
N MET A 57 4.73 2.45 23.34
CA MET A 57 4.91 2.14 21.93
C MET A 57 6.30 1.54 21.72
N SER A 58 6.37 0.30 21.24
CA SER A 58 7.59 -0.48 21.08
C SER A 58 7.46 -1.45 19.90
N VAL A 59 8.60 -1.83 19.32
CA VAL A 59 8.74 -2.95 18.38
C VAL A 59 9.46 -4.14 18.98
N ASP A 60 9.81 -4.08 20.25
CA ASP A 60 10.49 -5.17 20.96
C ASP A 60 9.50 -6.12 21.67
N THR A 61 8.33 -5.62 22.02
CA THR A 61 7.32 -6.36 22.78
C THR A 61 5.90 -6.02 22.31
N ASN A 62 5.00 -6.97 22.49
CA ASN A 62 3.56 -6.74 22.26
C ASN A 62 3.03 -5.71 23.26
N TRP A 63 2.16 -4.83 22.80
CA TRP A 63 1.47 -3.83 23.63
C TRP A 63 0.03 -3.65 23.24
N MET A 64 -0.78 -3.08 24.13
CA MET A 64 -2.22 -2.98 24.00
C MET A 64 -2.69 -1.53 24.01
N VAL A 65 -3.68 -1.24 23.18
CA VAL A 65 -4.31 0.06 23.02
C VAL A 65 -5.80 -0.07 23.31
N ALA A 66 -6.31 0.71 24.24
CA ALA A 66 -7.73 0.99 24.37
C ALA A 66 -8.13 2.05 23.33
N VAL A 67 -9.13 1.78 22.53
CA VAL A 67 -9.77 2.77 21.66
C VAL A 67 -10.98 3.32 22.41
N ALA A 68 -10.96 4.61 22.77
CA ALA A 68 -12.00 5.25 23.55
C ALA A 68 -12.58 6.48 22.82
N LEU A 69 -13.84 6.80 23.08
CA LEU A 69 -14.46 8.04 22.60
C LEU A 69 -13.81 9.25 23.30
N LYS A 70 -13.44 10.30 22.55
CA LYS A 70 -12.80 11.49 23.12
C LYS A 70 -13.69 12.21 24.14
N ASP A 71 -14.99 12.27 23.87
CA ASP A 71 -15.92 13.06 24.68
C ASP A 71 -16.27 12.42 26.03
N THR A 72 -16.34 11.07 26.05
CA THR A 72 -16.82 10.34 27.23
C THR A 72 -15.76 9.47 27.89
N ASP A 73 -14.63 9.25 27.18
CA ASP A 73 -13.60 8.28 27.54
C ASP A 73 -14.13 6.82 27.67
N GLU A 74 -15.32 6.54 27.10
CA GLU A 74 -15.87 5.20 27.00
C GLU A 74 -15.07 4.37 26.00
N MET A 75 -14.59 3.22 26.43
CA MET A 75 -13.87 2.27 25.56
C MET A 75 -14.81 1.64 24.54
N VAL A 76 -14.50 1.71 23.26
CA VAL A 76 -15.27 1.13 22.16
C VAL A 76 -14.62 -0.08 21.53
N GLY A 77 -13.35 -0.35 21.88
CA GLY A 77 -12.61 -1.50 21.38
C GLY A 77 -11.15 -1.50 21.86
N GLU A 78 -10.45 -2.53 21.45
CA GLU A 78 -9.02 -2.73 21.73
C GLU A 78 -8.24 -3.06 20.47
N ILE A 79 -6.96 -2.67 20.45
CA ILE A 79 -6.00 -3.08 19.45
C ILE A 79 -4.78 -3.64 20.18
N VAL A 80 -4.29 -4.80 19.77
CA VAL A 80 -3.02 -5.38 20.22
C VAL A 80 -2.02 -5.21 19.08
N VAL A 81 -0.91 -4.56 19.37
CA VAL A 81 0.22 -4.41 18.45
C VAL A 81 1.22 -5.51 18.75
N MET A 82 1.53 -6.30 17.74
CA MET A 82 2.36 -7.51 17.85
C MET A 82 3.52 -7.42 16.86
N PRO A 83 4.65 -6.80 17.26
CA PRO A 83 5.86 -6.82 16.43
C PRO A 83 6.48 -8.22 16.47
N ASN A 84 6.95 -8.68 15.31
CA ASN A 84 7.67 -9.93 15.18
C ASN A 84 8.49 -9.94 13.89
N ASP A 85 9.80 -10.15 14.01
CA ASP A 85 10.73 -10.38 12.90
C ASP A 85 10.56 -9.42 11.72
N GLY A 86 10.64 -8.11 11.98
CA GLY A 86 10.53 -7.06 10.96
C GLY A 86 9.10 -6.76 10.47
N ALA A 87 8.09 -7.43 11.03
CA ALA A 87 6.70 -7.18 10.71
C ALA A 87 5.87 -6.80 11.95
N ILE A 88 4.92 -5.88 11.78
CA ILE A 88 3.94 -5.49 12.80
C ILE A 88 2.58 -6.09 12.43
N SER A 89 2.03 -6.90 13.31
CA SER A 89 0.68 -7.43 13.20
C SER A 89 -0.28 -6.72 14.14
N LEU A 90 -1.51 -6.46 13.70
CA LEU A 90 -2.55 -5.83 14.50
C LEU A 90 -3.70 -6.81 14.73
N GLY A 91 -3.91 -7.18 15.99
CA GLY A 91 -5.13 -7.83 16.44
C GLY A 91 -6.12 -6.79 16.98
N TYR A 92 -7.41 -6.92 16.70
CA TYR A 92 -8.40 -5.95 17.19
C TYR A 92 -9.75 -6.56 17.46
N THR A 93 -10.43 -6.00 18.45
CA THR A 93 -11.83 -6.31 18.78
C THR A 93 -12.54 -5.01 19.10
N PHE A 94 -13.70 -4.78 18.47
CA PHE A 94 -14.56 -3.65 18.74
C PHE A 94 -15.88 -4.12 19.32
N SER A 95 -16.37 -3.41 20.33
CA SER A 95 -17.64 -3.70 20.98
C SER A 95 -18.79 -3.68 19.97
N TYR A 96 -19.66 -4.69 20.01
CA TYR A 96 -20.85 -4.80 19.17
C TYR A 96 -21.77 -3.59 19.28
N LYS A 97 -21.76 -2.87 20.41
CA LYS A 97 -22.54 -1.63 20.65
C LYS A 97 -22.08 -0.46 19.76
N HIS A 98 -20.86 -0.58 19.20
CA HIS A 98 -20.22 0.46 18.40
C HIS A 98 -19.91 0.01 16.97
N HIS A 99 -20.40 -1.16 16.54
CA HIS A 99 -20.25 -1.62 15.18
C HIS A 99 -20.87 -0.66 14.15
N ARG A 100 -20.35 -0.62 12.93
CA ARG A 100 -20.83 0.18 11.80
C ARG A 100 -20.75 1.70 11.96
N LYS A 101 -20.12 2.22 13.03
CA LYS A 101 -19.89 3.66 13.25
C LYS A 101 -18.57 4.17 12.66
N GLY A 102 -17.76 3.30 12.06
CA GLY A 102 -16.49 3.66 11.42
C GLY A 102 -15.28 3.72 12.37
N TYR A 103 -15.46 3.50 13.67
CA TYR A 103 -14.39 3.63 14.67
C TYR A 103 -13.21 2.68 14.42
N ALA A 104 -13.45 1.44 14.00
CA ALA A 104 -12.38 0.51 13.68
C ALA A 104 -11.50 1.02 12.53
N PHE A 105 -12.09 1.56 11.48
CA PHE A 105 -11.34 2.13 10.35
C PHE A 105 -10.53 3.37 10.79
N GLU A 106 -11.13 4.27 11.55
CA GLU A 106 -10.50 5.50 12.04
C GLU A 106 -9.29 5.17 12.94
N ALA A 107 -9.49 4.32 13.96
CA ALA A 107 -8.46 3.94 14.91
C ALA A 107 -7.29 3.20 14.23
N LEU A 108 -7.61 2.17 13.44
CA LEU A 108 -6.57 1.37 12.77
C LEU A 108 -5.83 2.17 11.70
N SER A 109 -6.51 3.04 10.95
CA SER A 109 -5.86 3.92 9.98
C SER A 109 -4.85 4.84 10.64
N ALA A 110 -5.27 5.53 11.71
CA ALA A 110 -4.41 6.48 12.43
C ALA A 110 -3.22 5.77 13.11
N LEU A 111 -3.48 4.65 13.79
CA LEU A 111 -2.41 3.89 14.47
C LEU A 111 -1.41 3.28 13.47
N THR A 112 -1.91 2.71 12.38
CA THR A 112 -1.04 2.10 11.36
C THR A 112 -0.14 3.15 10.70
N ASN A 113 -0.68 4.34 10.39
CA ASN A 113 0.11 5.44 9.82
C ASN A 113 1.18 5.95 10.81
N LEU A 114 0.81 6.16 12.08
CA LEU A 114 1.75 6.57 13.12
C LEU A 114 2.90 5.56 13.29
N LEU A 115 2.56 4.26 13.29
CA LEU A 115 3.57 3.20 13.40
C LEU A 115 4.47 3.15 12.17
N HIS A 116 3.93 3.36 10.97
CA HIS A 116 4.74 3.38 9.75
C HIS A 116 5.64 4.62 9.67
N GLU A 117 5.18 5.80 10.11
CA GLU A 117 6.03 6.99 10.22
C GLU A 117 7.20 6.77 11.18
N ARG A 118 6.96 6.05 12.28
CA ARG A 118 7.97 5.81 13.32
C ARG A 118 8.92 4.65 13.01
N TYR A 119 8.43 3.66 12.28
CA TYR A 119 9.13 2.42 11.93
C TYR A 119 8.93 2.11 10.43
N PRO A 120 9.46 2.95 9.51
CA PRO A 120 9.19 2.83 8.08
C PRO A 120 9.78 1.58 7.45
N GLU A 121 10.77 0.95 8.09
CA GLU A 121 11.39 -0.30 7.66
C GLU A 121 10.55 -1.55 7.96
N TRP A 122 9.53 -1.43 8.84
CA TRP A 122 8.69 -2.56 9.24
C TRP A 122 7.53 -2.78 8.27
N ASP A 123 7.32 -4.04 7.92
CA ASP A 123 6.15 -4.46 7.16
C ASP A 123 4.92 -4.54 8.07
N PHE A 124 3.73 -4.37 7.49
CA PHE A 124 2.47 -4.52 8.23
C PHE A 124 1.73 -5.73 7.72
N ILE A 125 1.58 -6.75 8.57
CA ILE A 125 0.96 -8.03 8.22
C ILE A 125 -0.16 -8.33 9.20
N CYS A 126 -1.36 -8.63 8.69
CA CYS A 126 -2.50 -9.02 9.51
C CYS A 126 -3.04 -10.37 9.05
N PHE A 127 -3.49 -11.16 10.00
CA PHE A 127 -4.12 -12.45 9.77
C PHE A 127 -5.58 -12.39 10.16
N THR A 128 -6.44 -13.04 9.39
CA THR A 128 -7.86 -13.16 9.74
C THR A 128 -8.40 -14.51 9.29
N GLU A 129 -9.43 -14.99 9.99
CA GLU A 129 -10.17 -16.16 9.56
C GLU A 129 -10.70 -15.98 8.14
N THR A 130 -10.64 -17.05 7.33
CA THR A 130 -11.10 -17.00 5.93
C THR A 130 -12.57 -16.62 5.77
N GLN A 131 -13.39 -16.89 6.78
CA GLN A 131 -14.81 -16.58 6.82
C GLN A 131 -15.13 -15.20 7.41
N ASN A 132 -14.12 -14.47 7.93
CA ASN A 132 -14.32 -13.15 8.54
C ASN A 132 -14.35 -12.03 7.46
N GLU A 133 -15.46 -11.98 6.72
CA GLU A 133 -15.64 -10.99 5.64
C GLU A 133 -15.55 -9.54 6.14
N ALA A 134 -16.00 -9.28 7.37
CA ALA A 134 -15.94 -7.93 7.95
C ALA A 134 -14.48 -7.46 8.15
N SER A 135 -13.62 -8.32 8.71
CA SER A 135 -12.19 -8.01 8.87
C SER A 135 -11.50 -7.88 7.51
N LYS A 136 -11.75 -8.80 6.57
CA LYS A 136 -11.18 -8.74 5.21
C LYS A 136 -11.56 -7.44 4.49
N ALA A 137 -12.82 -7.02 4.58
CA ALA A 137 -13.28 -5.76 3.99
C ALA A 137 -12.61 -4.54 4.64
N LEU A 138 -12.45 -4.56 5.98
CA LEU A 138 -11.78 -3.50 6.72
C LEU A 138 -10.29 -3.41 6.34
N LEU A 139 -9.56 -4.53 6.29
CA LEU A 139 -8.16 -4.56 5.89
C LEU A 139 -7.96 -4.04 4.45
N LYS A 140 -8.80 -4.46 3.50
CA LYS A 140 -8.78 -3.94 2.12
C LYS A 140 -9.04 -2.43 2.10
N LYS A 141 -9.98 -1.92 2.89
CA LYS A 141 -10.26 -0.48 3.00
C LYS A 141 -9.07 0.30 3.58
N LEU A 142 -8.33 -0.29 4.52
CA LEU A 142 -7.10 0.25 5.10
C LEU A 142 -5.89 0.20 4.13
N GLY A 143 -6.06 -0.38 2.94
CA GLY A 143 -5.02 -0.48 1.93
C GLY A 143 -4.13 -1.71 2.05
N TYR A 144 -4.50 -2.68 2.89
CA TYR A 144 -3.82 -3.98 2.91
C TYR A 144 -4.17 -4.80 1.66
N LYS A 145 -3.19 -5.50 1.12
CA LYS A 145 -3.35 -6.43 -0.01
C LYS A 145 -3.58 -7.84 0.51
N ASP A 146 -4.40 -8.59 -0.18
CA ASP A 146 -4.64 -10.00 0.08
C ASP A 146 -3.44 -10.80 -0.42
N MET A 147 -2.69 -11.41 0.49
CA MET A 147 -1.46 -12.18 0.22
C MET A 147 -1.74 -13.69 0.09
N GLY A 148 -2.97 -14.12 0.29
CA GLY A 148 -3.38 -15.51 0.16
C GLY A 148 -3.60 -16.21 1.51
N TYR A 149 -4.00 -17.48 1.41
CA TYR A 149 -4.24 -18.35 2.57
C TYR A 149 -2.96 -19.00 3.06
N ILE A 150 -2.74 -19.00 4.36
CA ILE A 150 -1.58 -19.61 5.02
C ILE A 150 -2.02 -20.88 5.77
N PRO A 151 -1.77 -22.08 5.22
CA PRO A 151 -2.30 -23.33 5.78
C PRO A 151 -1.87 -23.60 7.22
N ASN A 152 -0.61 -23.32 7.56
CA ASN A 152 -0.09 -23.58 8.92
C ASN A 152 -0.72 -22.71 10.00
N LEU A 153 -1.33 -21.57 9.62
CA LEU A 153 -2.00 -20.64 10.53
C LEU A 153 -3.52 -20.72 10.40
N ASP A 154 -4.03 -21.50 9.43
CA ASP A 154 -5.44 -21.54 9.08
C ASP A 154 -6.04 -20.14 8.96
N SER A 155 -5.36 -19.25 8.24
CA SER A 155 -5.70 -17.84 8.18
C SER A 155 -5.42 -17.24 6.81
N GLN A 156 -6.20 -16.23 6.43
CA GLN A 156 -5.92 -15.36 5.30
C GLN A 156 -4.95 -14.27 5.75
N MET A 157 -3.84 -14.11 5.02
CA MET A 157 -2.83 -13.09 5.27
C MET A 157 -3.10 -11.83 4.45
N PHE A 158 -2.88 -10.68 5.05
CA PHE A 158 -2.97 -9.36 4.43
C PHE A 158 -1.70 -8.58 4.75
N GLY A 159 -1.07 -7.97 3.72
CA GLY A 159 0.15 -7.19 3.86
C GLY A 159 -0.03 -5.74 3.40
N LYS A 160 0.71 -4.83 4.04
CA LYS A 160 0.78 -3.41 3.67
C LYS A 160 2.22 -2.94 3.81
N TRP A 161 2.67 -2.11 2.85
CA TRP A 161 4.06 -1.64 2.74
C TRP A 161 5.08 -2.78 2.64
N THR A 162 4.68 -3.88 2.03
CA THR A 162 5.53 -5.04 1.74
C THR A 162 6.35 -4.88 0.47
N GLU A 163 6.25 -3.70 -0.16
CA GLU A 163 6.99 -3.34 -1.36
C GLU A 163 7.81 -2.06 -1.14
N GLU A 164 8.89 -1.95 -1.90
CA GLU A 164 9.76 -0.78 -1.94
C GLU A 164 9.72 -0.16 -3.35
N PHE A 165 9.30 1.12 -3.44
CA PHE A 165 9.34 1.87 -4.69
C PHE A 165 10.62 2.71 -4.74
N ARG A 166 11.61 2.26 -5.51
CA ARG A 166 12.94 2.86 -5.58
C ARG A 166 13.53 2.81 -6.99
N LYS A 167 14.62 3.54 -7.19
CA LYS A 167 15.40 3.40 -8.42
C LYS A 167 16.04 2.01 -8.49
N PRO A 168 16.01 1.36 -9.67
CA PRO A 168 16.78 0.15 -9.93
C PRO A 168 18.28 0.40 -9.81
N ALA A 169 19.04 -0.61 -9.37
CA ALA A 169 20.47 -0.54 -9.16
C ALA A 169 21.18 -1.80 -9.72
N GLU A 170 22.50 -1.82 -9.68
CA GLU A 170 23.30 -2.94 -10.21
C GLU A 170 22.96 -4.29 -9.58
N LYS A 171 22.61 -4.30 -8.28
CA LYS A 171 22.16 -5.50 -7.58
C LYS A 171 20.90 -6.13 -8.18
N ASP A 172 20.12 -5.37 -8.94
CA ASP A 172 18.83 -5.78 -9.50
C ASP A 172 18.96 -6.32 -10.95
N ILE A 173 20.15 -6.38 -11.54
CA ILE A 173 20.36 -6.76 -12.95
C ILE A 173 19.74 -8.13 -13.27
N ALA A 174 19.94 -9.12 -12.42
CA ALA A 174 19.38 -10.46 -12.62
C ALA A 174 17.83 -10.43 -12.62
N GLU A 175 17.24 -9.68 -11.70
CA GLU A 175 15.80 -9.56 -11.58
C GLU A 175 15.18 -8.72 -12.70
N ILE A 176 15.86 -7.67 -13.17
CA ILE A 176 15.45 -6.89 -14.35
C ILE A 176 15.47 -7.77 -15.60
N THR A 177 16.47 -8.63 -15.74
CA THR A 177 16.56 -9.59 -16.85
C THR A 177 15.40 -10.59 -16.81
N ALA A 178 15.10 -11.16 -15.63
CA ALA A 178 13.98 -12.06 -15.45
C ALA A 178 12.62 -11.36 -15.68
N PHE A 179 12.50 -10.09 -15.30
CA PHE A 179 11.33 -9.27 -15.57
C PHE A 179 11.10 -9.11 -17.08
N LYS A 180 12.13 -8.72 -17.82
CA LYS A 180 12.08 -8.59 -19.29
C LYS A 180 11.67 -9.90 -19.95
N GLN A 181 12.32 -11.01 -19.58
CA GLN A 181 12.04 -12.32 -20.14
C GLN A 181 10.57 -12.72 -19.97
N GLU A 182 9.97 -12.47 -18.81
CA GLU A 182 8.55 -12.79 -18.58
C GLU A 182 7.62 -11.99 -19.50
N PHE A 183 7.93 -10.72 -19.80
CA PHE A 183 7.16 -9.94 -20.77
C PHE A 183 7.29 -10.48 -22.19
N GLU A 184 8.47 -10.95 -22.59
CA GLU A 184 8.72 -11.57 -23.90
C GLU A 184 7.92 -12.87 -24.04
N GLU A 185 7.96 -13.75 -23.02
CA GLU A 185 7.19 -15.01 -22.97
C GLU A 185 5.69 -14.77 -23.08
N HIS A 186 5.17 -13.73 -22.44
CA HIS A 186 3.75 -13.36 -22.47
C HIS A 186 3.38 -12.47 -23.67
N LYS A 187 4.33 -12.13 -24.54
CA LYS A 187 4.13 -11.21 -25.70
C LYS A 187 3.44 -9.91 -25.29
N SER A 188 3.84 -9.35 -24.16
CA SER A 188 3.22 -8.18 -23.56
C SER A 188 4.08 -6.92 -23.73
N GLY A 189 3.46 -5.78 -23.95
CA GLY A 189 4.16 -4.49 -24.01
C GLY A 189 4.73 -4.08 -22.65
N MET A 190 5.91 -3.43 -22.67
CA MET A 190 6.63 -2.92 -21.50
C MET A 190 6.61 -1.39 -21.47
N ASP A 191 5.43 -0.78 -21.33
CA ASP A 191 5.32 0.68 -21.23
C ASP A 191 6.04 1.21 -19.99
N GLY A 192 6.67 2.39 -20.10
CA GLY A 192 7.37 3.00 -18.98
C GLY A 192 8.70 2.37 -18.61
N THR A 193 9.31 1.62 -19.53
CA THR A 193 10.62 0.98 -19.32
C THR A 193 11.73 1.59 -20.20
N GLY A 194 11.44 2.68 -20.91
CA GLY A 194 12.43 3.29 -21.82
C GLY A 194 12.93 2.31 -22.86
N THR A 195 14.21 1.99 -22.83
CA THR A 195 14.89 1.16 -23.83
C THR A 195 15.03 -0.32 -23.45
N LEU A 196 14.48 -0.76 -22.32
CA LEU A 196 14.65 -2.14 -21.81
C LEU A 196 14.25 -3.22 -22.81
N PHE A 197 13.27 -2.95 -23.68
CA PHE A 197 12.81 -3.92 -24.68
C PHE A 197 13.91 -4.31 -25.70
N ARG A 198 14.95 -3.49 -25.89
CA ARG A 198 16.06 -3.73 -26.82
C ARG A 198 17.43 -3.87 -26.13
N ASP A 199 17.61 -3.23 -24.98
CA ASP A 199 18.90 -3.22 -24.26
C ASP A 199 18.95 -4.37 -23.25
N ASP A 200 20.14 -4.82 -22.88
CA ASP A 200 20.29 -5.65 -21.68
C ASP A 200 20.13 -4.82 -20.40
N ALA A 201 19.98 -5.48 -19.26
CA ALA A 201 19.68 -4.82 -18.00
C ALA A 201 20.80 -3.84 -17.54
N ALA A 202 22.06 -4.15 -17.80
CA ALA A 202 23.20 -3.31 -17.42
C ALA A 202 23.28 -2.05 -18.30
N GLN A 203 23.13 -2.19 -19.61
CA GLN A 203 23.06 -1.06 -20.55
C GLN A 203 21.88 -0.17 -20.26
N TRP A 204 20.72 -0.77 -19.94
CA TRP A 204 19.52 -0.04 -19.57
C TRP A 204 19.67 0.75 -18.28
N LEU A 205 20.34 0.22 -17.25
CA LEU A 205 20.64 0.96 -16.01
C LEU A 205 21.50 2.18 -16.27
N GLU A 206 22.56 2.01 -17.07
CA GLU A 206 23.44 3.12 -17.42
C GLU A 206 22.71 4.18 -18.26
N TYR A 207 21.91 3.76 -19.24
CA TYR A 207 21.06 4.67 -20.00
C TYR A 207 20.15 5.50 -19.08
N ASN A 208 19.46 4.88 -18.12
CA ASN A 208 18.58 5.61 -17.22
C ASN A 208 19.34 6.61 -16.32
N ARG A 209 20.55 6.29 -15.87
CA ARG A 209 21.40 7.26 -15.13
C ARG A 209 21.69 8.51 -15.97
N GLN A 210 22.03 8.32 -17.26
CA GLN A 210 22.30 9.43 -18.17
C GLN A 210 21.04 10.26 -18.44
N MET A 211 19.86 9.62 -18.52
CA MET A 211 18.60 10.28 -18.78
C MET A 211 18.10 11.16 -17.63
N GLU A 212 18.66 11.07 -16.43
CA GLU A 212 18.32 11.96 -15.32
C GLU A 212 18.89 13.37 -15.46
N ALA A 213 19.97 13.53 -16.22
CA ALA A 213 20.60 14.83 -16.43
C ALA A 213 19.73 15.77 -17.27
N VAL A 214 19.79 17.07 -16.99
CA VAL A 214 19.05 18.10 -17.73
C VAL A 214 19.50 18.19 -19.19
N ASP A 215 20.78 17.99 -19.42
CA ASP A 215 21.46 18.02 -20.72
C ASP A 215 21.65 16.63 -21.36
N ASN A 216 20.77 15.69 -20.99
CA ASN A 216 20.82 14.33 -21.52
C ASN A 216 20.58 14.25 -23.04
N PRO A 217 20.98 13.14 -23.71
CA PRO A 217 20.90 13.02 -25.17
C PRO A 217 19.48 13.15 -25.75
N SER A 218 18.43 12.88 -24.98
CA SER A 218 17.03 13.05 -25.44
C SER A 218 16.51 14.47 -25.27
N GLY A 219 17.18 15.30 -24.49
CA GLY A 219 16.69 16.62 -24.08
C GLY A 219 15.44 16.60 -23.22
N ILE A 220 15.12 15.44 -22.62
CA ILE A 220 13.96 15.24 -21.73
C ILE A 220 14.44 14.50 -20.48
N PRO A 221 14.63 15.21 -19.35
CA PRO A 221 15.01 14.56 -18.10
C PRO A 221 13.96 13.53 -17.67
N SER A 222 14.42 12.32 -17.38
CA SER A 222 13.54 11.20 -17.04
C SER A 222 14.07 10.44 -15.82
N LEU A 223 13.16 9.99 -14.97
CA LEU A 223 13.46 9.21 -13.78
C LEU A 223 12.85 7.82 -13.94
N GLN A 224 13.65 6.78 -13.69
CA GLN A 224 13.18 5.39 -13.74
C GLN A 224 13.07 4.83 -12.34
N TYR A 225 11.90 4.26 -12.01
CA TYR A 225 11.62 3.61 -10.75
C TYR A 225 11.15 2.17 -10.96
N GLY A 226 11.38 1.33 -9.95
CA GLY A 226 10.85 -0.02 -9.86
C GLY A 226 10.15 -0.24 -8.53
N LEU A 227 9.10 -1.03 -8.54
CA LEU A 227 8.44 -1.53 -7.34
C LEU A 227 8.97 -2.94 -7.06
N PHE A 228 9.64 -3.11 -5.94
CA PHE A 228 10.27 -4.36 -5.53
C PHE A 228 9.56 -4.94 -4.32
N ARG A 229 9.34 -6.25 -4.29
CA ARG A 229 8.88 -6.94 -3.09
C ARG A 229 10.06 -7.07 -2.11
N LYS A 230 9.87 -6.67 -0.85
CA LYS A 230 10.95 -6.68 0.15
C LYS A 230 11.42 -8.09 0.50
N GLU A 231 10.49 -9.05 0.57
CA GLU A 231 10.75 -10.43 0.98
C GLU A 231 11.78 -11.16 0.11
N ASP A 232 11.68 -11.02 -1.22
CA ASP A 232 12.49 -11.78 -2.17
C ASP A 232 13.21 -10.91 -3.21
N GLY A 233 13.05 -9.59 -3.14
CA GLY A 233 13.63 -8.64 -4.09
C GLY A 233 12.98 -8.66 -5.47
N ARG A 234 11.87 -9.37 -5.65
CA ARG A 234 11.21 -9.52 -6.94
C ARG A 234 10.70 -8.20 -7.50
N LEU A 235 11.07 -7.87 -8.73
CA LEU A 235 10.61 -6.70 -9.44
C LEU A 235 9.16 -6.91 -9.93
N LEU A 236 8.23 -6.15 -9.35
CA LEU A 236 6.79 -6.25 -9.59
C LEU A 236 6.32 -5.37 -10.73
N GLY A 237 6.99 -4.24 -10.95
CA GLY A 237 6.67 -3.30 -12.01
C GLY A 237 7.74 -2.23 -12.19
N LEU A 238 7.73 -1.60 -13.35
CA LEU A 238 8.58 -0.45 -13.70
C LEU A 238 7.73 0.75 -14.05
N LEU A 239 8.25 1.95 -13.74
CA LEU A 239 7.60 3.21 -14.03
C LEU A 239 8.66 4.26 -14.39
N GLN A 240 8.40 5.00 -15.49
CA GLN A 240 9.23 6.12 -15.90
C GLN A 240 8.45 7.44 -15.76
N ILE A 241 9.11 8.44 -15.16
CA ILE A 241 8.62 9.82 -15.06
C ILE A 241 9.44 10.68 -16.03
N ARG A 242 8.79 11.39 -16.91
CA ARG A 242 9.36 12.38 -17.83
C ARG A 242 9.03 13.77 -17.31
N LEU A 243 10.05 14.55 -16.94
CA LEU A 243 9.86 15.84 -16.27
C LEU A 243 9.39 16.93 -17.24
N GLU A 244 9.56 16.71 -18.54
CA GLU A 244 9.11 17.62 -19.59
C GLU A 244 8.34 16.84 -20.68
N LEU A 245 7.41 17.52 -21.33
CA LEU A 245 6.70 17.00 -22.49
C LEU A 245 7.20 17.71 -23.75
N LYS A 246 7.79 16.96 -24.69
CA LYS A 246 8.23 17.45 -26.00
C LYS A 246 7.84 16.48 -27.10
N GLY A 247 7.53 17.02 -28.29
CA GLY A 247 7.26 16.20 -29.48
C GLY A 247 6.17 15.16 -29.26
N TYR A 248 6.47 13.89 -29.52
CA TYR A 248 5.54 12.77 -29.38
C TYR A 248 4.90 12.64 -27.98
N LEU A 249 5.64 13.03 -26.94
CA LEU A 249 5.13 12.91 -25.57
C LEU A 249 3.96 13.84 -25.25
N ILE A 250 3.88 14.99 -25.94
CA ILE A 250 2.79 15.94 -25.76
C ILE A 250 1.45 15.31 -26.14
N ASP A 251 1.43 14.55 -27.21
CA ASP A 251 0.19 14.01 -27.79
C ASP A 251 -0.11 12.59 -27.30
N PHE A 252 0.91 11.72 -27.20
CA PHE A 252 0.73 10.29 -27.07
C PHE A 252 1.44 9.65 -25.87
N GLY A 253 2.64 10.14 -25.47
CA GLY A 253 3.47 9.46 -24.48
C GLY A 253 3.20 9.87 -23.03
N GLY A 254 2.84 11.15 -22.80
CA GLY A 254 2.62 11.71 -21.46
C GLY A 254 3.86 11.78 -20.56
N ASN A 255 3.66 12.24 -19.32
CA ASN A 255 4.71 12.32 -18.29
C ASN A 255 5.04 10.96 -17.67
N ILE A 256 4.05 10.09 -17.50
CA ILE A 256 4.22 8.84 -16.76
C ILE A 256 3.81 7.65 -17.64
N GLY A 257 4.74 6.70 -17.78
CA GLY A 257 4.47 5.38 -18.35
C GLY A 257 4.82 4.30 -17.33
N TYR A 258 4.06 3.20 -17.29
CA TYR A 258 4.30 2.11 -16.37
C TYR A 258 3.84 0.76 -16.91
N CYS A 259 4.43 -0.31 -16.39
CA CYS A 259 3.98 -1.68 -16.59
C CYS A 259 4.11 -2.51 -15.32
N VAL A 260 3.27 -3.52 -15.19
CA VAL A 260 3.31 -4.50 -14.10
C VAL A 260 3.65 -5.87 -14.68
N ARG A 261 4.58 -6.58 -14.03
CA ARG A 261 4.98 -7.94 -14.35
C ARG A 261 3.73 -8.80 -14.65
N PRO A 262 3.68 -9.55 -15.75
CA PRO A 262 2.48 -10.28 -16.16
C PRO A 262 1.87 -11.16 -15.05
N SER A 263 2.67 -11.95 -14.35
CA SER A 263 2.23 -12.83 -13.24
C SER A 263 1.78 -12.07 -11.98
N GLU A 264 2.12 -10.78 -11.89
CA GLU A 264 1.83 -9.94 -10.71
C GLU A 264 0.68 -8.93 -10.96
N ARG A 265 0.01 -9.01 -12.12
CA ARG A 265 -1.11 -8.11 -12.47
C ARG A 265 -2.33 -8.34 -11.59
N ARG A 266 -3.20 -7.32 -11.52
CA ARG A 266 -4.48 -7.32 -10.78
C ARG A 266 -4.36 -7.32 -9.25
N LYS A 267 -3.14 -7.11 -8.73
CA LYS A 267 -2.84 -7.01 -7.28
C LYS A 267 -2.73 -5.56 -6.77
N GLY A 268 -3.00 -4.55 -7.62
CA GLY A 268 -3.00 -3.13 -7.23
C GLY A 268 -1.68 -2.39 -7.43
N TYR A 269 -0.61 -3.05 -7.83
CA TYR A 269 0.73 -2.47 -7.95
C TYR A 269 0.83 -1.27 -8.91
N ALA A 270 0.08 -1.28 -10.03
CA ALA A 270 0.04 -0.13 -10.93
C ALA A 270 -0.45 1.15 -10.23
N ARG A 271 -1.49 1.03 -9.39
CA ARG A 271 -2.03 2.16 -8.61
C ARG A 271 -1.04 2.67 -7.58
N GLU A 272 -0.35 1.77 -6.92
CA GLU A 272 0.69 2.09 -5.93
C GLU A 272 1.85 2.84 -6.58
N MET A 273 2.42 2.30 -7.65
CA MET A 273 3.48 2.96 -8.41
C MET A 273 3.05 4.35 -8.90
N LEU A 274 1.85 4.47 -9.45
CA LEU A 274 1.36 5.76 -9.96
C LEU A 274 1.21 6.78 -8.83
N ARG A 275 0.67 6.42 -7.65
CA ARG A 275 0.59 7.31 -6.49
C ARG A 275 1.95 7.78 -6.03
N SER A 276 2.91 6.87 -5.84
CA SER A 276 4.29 7.22 -5.47
C SER A 276 4.95 8.13 -6.51
N ALA A 277 4.68 7.90 -7.80
CA ALA A 277 5.19 8.76 -8.86
C ALA A 277 4.59 10.17 -8.84
N LEU A 278 3.30 10.32 -8.47
CA LEU A 278 2.67 11.64 -8.33
C LEU A 278 3.32 12.46 -7.22
N ASP A 279 3.66 11.83 -6.08
CA ASP A 279 4.38 12.50 -4.99
C ASP A 279 5.77 12.98 -5.45
N ILE A 280 6.52 12.15 -6.17
CA ILE A 280 7.80 12.54 -6.78
C ILE A 280 7.60 13.69 -7.78
N CYS A 281 6.54 13.69 -8.59
CA CYS A 281 6.24 14.78 -9.52
C CYS A 281 6.01 16.10 -8.79
N ARG A 282 5.28 16.09 -7.65
CA ARG A 282 5.10 17.28 -6.78
C ARG A 282 6.44 17.80 -6.26
N GLU A 283 7.28 16.92 -5.74
CA GLU A 283 8.64 17.27 -5.25
C GLU A 283 9.52 17.87 -6.36
N LYS A 284 9.31 17.44 -7.61
CA LYS A 284 10.00 18.00 -8.80
C LYS A 284 9.37 19.27 -9.35
N GLY A 285 8.32 19.80 -8.72
CA GLY A 285 7.69 21.06 -9.07
C GLY A 285 6.71 21.00 -10.24
N LEU A 286 6.24 19.81 -10.63
CA LEU A 286 5.16 19.71 -11.60
C LEU A 286 3.82 20.03 -10.92
N SER A 287 2.98 20.84 -11.58
CA SER A 287 1.62 21.16 -11.08
C SER A 287 0.57 20.18 -11.60
N ARG A 288 0.85 19.51 -12.70
CA ARG A 288 -0.02 18.50 -13.29
C ARG A 288 0.78 17.54 -14.16
N VAL A 289 0.27 16.36 -14.39
CA VAL A 289 0.87 15.35 -15.27
C VAL A 289 -0.13 14.79 -16.26
N LEU A 290 0.35 14.53 -17.48
CA LEU A 290 -0.40 13.80 -18.51
C LEU A 290 -0.05 12.31 -18.40
N VAL A 291 -1.07 11.46 -18.31
CA VAL A 291 -0.94 10.00 -18.41
C VAL A 291 -1.81 9.50 -19.55
N THR A 292 -1.25 8.65 -20.39
CA THR A 292 -1.96 8.11 -21.55
C THR A 292 -2.03 6.59 -21.50
N CYS A 293 -3.03 6.01 -22.14
CA CYS A 293 -3.12 4.56 -22.31
C CYS A 293 -3.86 4.22 -23.61
N LEU A 294 -3.64 3.03 -24.13
CA LEU A 294 -4.45 2.49 -25.24
C LEU A 294 -5.94 2.52 -24.85
N ALA A 295 -6.81 2.82 -25.78
CA ALA A 295 -8.24 2.98 -25.53
C ALA A 295 -8.91 1.68 -25.03
N ASP A 296 -8.39 0.52 -25.41
CA ASP A 296 -8.81 -0.81 -25.00
C ASP A 296 -8.14 -1.29 -23.70
N ASN A 297 -7.12 -0.59 -23.20
CA ASN A 297 -6.47 -0.91 -21.93
C ASN A 297 -7.30 -0.39 -20.73
N ILE A 298 -8.41 -1.10 -20.46
CA ILE A 298 -9.34 -0.78 -19.36
C ILE A 298 -8.62 -0.78 -18.00
N GLY A 299 -7.60 -1.64 -17.83
CA GLY A 299 -6.85 -1.73 -16.58
C GLY A 299 -6.06 -0.45 -16.28
N SER A 300 -5.39 0.11 -17.30
CA SER A 300 -4.66 1.37 -17.17
C SER A 300 -5.62 2.54 -16.97
N ALA A 301 -6.71 2.64 -17.77
CA ALA A 301 -7.70 3.70 -17.62
C ALA A 301 -8.26 3.77 -16.19
N LYS A 302 -8.72 2.64 -15.62
CA LYS A 302 -9.21 2.57 -14.24
C LYS A 302 -8.14 2.91 -13.19
N THR A 303 -6.88 2.56 -13.44
CA THR A 303 -5.77 2.90 -12.55
C THR A 303 -5.56 4.41 -12.52
N ILE A 304 -5.54 5.05 -13.68
CA ILE A 304 -5.35 6.50 -13.83
C ILE A 304 -6.51 7.26 -13.17
N GLU A 305 -7.75 6.87 -13.44
CA GLU A 305 -8.96 7.46 -12.85
C GLU A 305 -8.97 7.32 -11.32
N ALA A 306 -8.58 6.14 -10.80
CA ALA A 306 -8.47 5.89 -9.35
C ALA A 306 -7.33 6.68 -8.66
N CYS A 307 -6.43 7.29 -9.43
CA CYS A 307 -5.39 8.20 -8.96
C CYS A 307 -5.70 9.68 -9.24
N GLY A 308 -6.95 10.01 -9.57
CA GLY A 308 -7.38 11.39 -9.80
C GLY A 308 -7.30 11.84 -11.26
N GLY A 309 -7.08 10.91 -12.20
CA GLY A 309 -7.03 11.23 -13.62
C GLY A 309 -8.38 11.65 -14.19
N VAL A 310 -8.42 12.82 -14.80
CA VAL A 310 -9.58 13.36 -15.51
C VAL A 310 -9.37 13.13 -16.99
N PHE A 311 -10.32 12.45 -17.63
CA PHE A 311 -10.29 12.18 -19.07
C PHE A 311 -10.34 13.49 -19.87
N GLU A 312 -9.40 13.66 -20.79
CA GLU A 312 -9.36 14.82 -21.70
C GLU A 312 -10.02 14.49 -23.05
N LYS A 313 -9.45 13.53 -23.76
CA LYS A 313 -9.88 13.11 -25.10
C LYS A 313 -9.23 11.81 -25.52
N THR A 314 -9.72 11.24 -26.62
CA THR A 314 -9.06 10.17 -27.37
C THR A 314 -8.38 10.74 -28.61
N VAL A 315 -7.17 10.29 -28.90
CA VAL A 315 -6.38 10.66 -30.08
C VAL A 315 -5.86 9.39 -30.77
N PHE A 316 -5.85 9.37 -32.09
CA PHE A 316 -5.28 8.24 -32.84
C PHE A 316 -3.76 8.42 -32.98
N ASP A 317 -2.98 7.48 -32.45
CA ASP A 317 -1.54 7.45 -32.64
C ASP A 317 -1.19 6.80 -33.98
N ASP A 318 -0.88 7.65 -34.96
CA ASP A 318 -0.49 7.22 -36.30
C ASP A 318 1.01 6.88 -36.44
N ARG A 319 1.79 7.03 -35.36
CA ARG A 319 3.26 6.86 -35.36
C ARG A 319 3.68 5.51 -34.83
N ASN A 320 3.36 5.20 -33.55
CA ASN A 320 3.89 4.03 -32.87
C ASN A 320 2.87 2.92 -32.71
N TYR A 321 1.74 3.19 -32.06
CA TYR A 321 0.77 2.15 -31.72
C TYR A 321 -0.23 1.84 -32.82
N LYS A 322 -0.45 2.74 -33.79
CA LYS A 322 -1.50 2.63 -34.80
C LYS A 322 -2.89 2.35 -34.21
N ALA A 323 -3.17 3.00 -33.08
CA ALA A 323 -4.35 2.75 -32.26
C ALA A 323 -4.83 4.03 -31.55
N ASP A 324 -6.05 3.99 -31.05
CA ASP A 324 -6.61 5.05 -30.22
C ASP A 324 -5.99 5.10 -28.84
N MET A 325 -5.56 6.28 -28.42
CA MET A 325 -4.97 6.58 -27.11
C MET A 325 -5.89 7.48 -26.31
N LYS A 326 -6.25 7.09 -25.09
CA LYS A 326 -6.93 7.95 -24.12
C LYS A 326 -5.92 8.79 -23.36
N ARG A 327 -6.24 10.06 -23.16
CA ARG A 327 -5.42 11.02 -22.44
C ARG A 327 -6.14 11.47 -21.18
N TYR A 328 -5.38 11.50 -20.08
CA TYR A 328 -5.89 11.90 -18.77
C TYR A 328 -4.93 12.90 -18.12
N TRP A 329 -5.47 13.97 -17.54
CA TRP A 329 -4.70 14.90 -16.71
C TRP A 329 -4.93 14.61 -15.24
N ILE A 330 -3.85 14.65 -14.46
CA ILE A 330 -3.88 14.56 -13.00
C ILE A 330 -3.30 15.86 -12.46
N GLU A 331 -4.08 16.62 -11.71
CA GLU A 331 -3.62 17.79 -10.95
C GLU A 331 -2.87 17.32 -9.71
N LEU A 332 -1.77 18.03 -9.33
CA LEU A 332 -0.83 17.61 -8.29
C LEU A 332 -0.92 18.47 -7.03
#